data_acbf38278ab4a6312fbdc54b6563d78f
#
_entry.id   acbf38278ab4a6312fbdc54b6563d78f
#
_cell.length_a   1.000
_cell.length_b   1.000
_cell.length_c   1.000
_cell.angle_alpha   90.00
_cell.angle_beta   90.00
_cell.angle_gamma   90.00
#
_symmetry.space_group_name_H-M   'P 1'
#
loop_
_entity.id
_entity.type
_entity.pdbx_description
1 polymer ?
#
loop_
_entity_poly.entity_id
_entity_poly.type
_entity_poly.pdbx_seq_one_letter_code
_entity_poly.pdbx_strand_id
1 'polypeptide(L)'
;ILEILRVNDPEISVVDYDENDIMFGKHGKLHVLPYVKRDMLMLENQIPMKVLHILTKVETGADEEDDYELNTKIIKLLNPIFMEDTSSNEKIKESGKCMHVLDLYRKSLILEEPSYPPPPPTPQKGKENCLCLEAGEIDQIIRSAIELQEAGIRFKKSKTRSLKDFSFNRGVLWLPALKLDDGTEYMFLNLIAFERIHVGAGNEITSFIFLMDTIIDSAMDVPILSRSGILINALGNDKVVAKLFNSMSKEIPVERGGHLDIVRNNMNRYCKKPWKNWRASLIHTYFRNPWAIVSLVAAIFLFALTIIQTIYTVRQFYQNPNPSPSPTKSPSFPVTPRRRP
;
A
#
# COMPACT_ATOMS: atom_id res chain seq x y z
N ILE A 1 19.18 13.37 26.12
CA ILE A 1 17.82 13.62 25.56
C ILE A 1 17.38 15.04 25.89
N LEU A 2 17.30 15.42 27.16
CA LEU A 2 16.79 16.75 27.56
C LEU A 2 17.60 17.87 26.94
N GLU A 3 18.94 17.81 26.97
CA GLU A 3 19.80 18.81 26.34
C GLU A 3 19.61 18.91 24.83
N ILE A 4 19.40 17.80 24.15
CA ILE A 4 19.07 17.80 22.72
C ILE A 4 17.73 18.51 22.46
N LEU A 5 16.75 18.30 23.31
CA LEU A 5 15.45 18.98 23.22
C LEU A 5 15.62 20.49 23.43
N ARG A 6 16.40 20.89 24.44
CA ARG A 6 16.72 22.28 24.74
C ARG A 6 17.39 23.00 23.56
N VAL A 7 18.43 22.41 23.01
CA VAL A 7 19.20 23.00 21.89
C VAL A 7 18.41 23.06 20.58
N ASN A 8 17.40 22.22 20.41
CA ASN A 8 16.53 22.22 19.22
C ASN A 8 15.23 23.01 19.44
N ASP A 9 15.01 23.60 20.60
CA ASP A 9 13.87 24.48 20.88
C ASP A 9 14.10 25.85 20.24
N PRO A 10 13.27 26.31 19.29
CA PRO A 10 13.46 27.59 18.64
C PRO A 10 13.22 28.79 19.57
N GLU A 11 12.56 28.60 20.71
CA GLU A 11 12.28 29.64 21.70
C GLU A 11 13.45 29.87 22.66
N ILE A 12 14.40 28.91 22.75
CA ILE A 12 15.56 29.02 23.60
C ILE A 12 16.73 29.55 22.79
N SER A 13 16.97 30.85 22.84
CA SER A 13 17.98 31.55 22.04
C SER A 13 19.41 31.49 22.60
N VAL A 14 19.62 30.94 23.77
CA VAL A 14 20.97 30.92 24.43
C VAL A 14 21.56 29.54 24.27
N VAL A 15 22.37 29.38 23.26
CA VAL A 15 23.23 28.20 23.09
C VAL A 15 24.59 28.56 23.69
N ASP A 16 24.87 28.08 24.89
CA ASP A 16 26.17 28.22 25.58
C ASP A 16 27.27 27.32 25.00
N TYR A 17 27.04 26.80 23.78
CA TYR A 17 27.97 25.89 23.12
C TYR A 17 28.80 26.58 22.06
N ASP A 18 30.12 26.27 22.06
CA ASP A 18 31.03 26.71 21.01
C ASP A 18 30.57 26.25 19.63
N GLU A 19 30.80 27.07 18.60
CA GLU A 19 30.48 26.69 17.21
C GLU A 19 31.15 25.37 16.77
N ASN A 20 32.27 25.03 17.39
CA ASN A 20 33.06 23.80 17.17
C ASN A 20 32.71 22.67 18.13
N ASP A 21 31.70 22.83 18.99
CA ASP A 21 31.25 21.75 19.86
C ASP A 21 30.89 20.52 19.02
N ILE A 22 31.42 19.35 19.41
CA ILE A 22 31.32 18.09 18.67
C ILE A 22 29.88 17.64 18.58
N MET A 23 29.01 17.93 19.55
CA MET A 23 27.67 17.44 19.67
C MET A 23 26.62 18.48 19.29
N PHE A 24 26.77 19.71 19.79
CA PHE A 24 25.77 20.76 19.69
C PHE A 24 26.19 21.90 18.74
N GLY A 25 27.43 21.93 18.28
CA GLY A 25 27.87 22.82 17.20
C GLY A 25 27.24 22.48 15.85
N LYS A 26 27.53 23.29 14.82
CA LYS A 26 26.98 23.09 13.44
C LYS A 26 27.29 21.69 12.88
N HIS A 27 28.52 21.19 13.14
CA HIS A 27 28.96 19.86 12.73
C HIS A 27 28.14 18.76 13.43
N GLY A 28 27.99 18.87 14.74
CA GLY A 28 27.25 17.90 15.55
C GLY A 28 25.79 17.80 15.16
N LYS A 29 25.14 18.94 14.95
CA LYS A 29 23.72 18.97 14.49
C LYS A 29 23.52 18.27 13.16
N LEU A 30 24.51 18.35 12.24
CA LEU A 30 24.40 17.74 10.93
C LEU A 30 24.79 16.25 10.92
N HIS A 31 25.86 15.90 11.64
CA HIS A 31 26.50 14.59 11.53
C HIS A 31 26.28 13.68 12.74
N VAL A 32 26.09 14.22 13.94
CA VAL A 32 25.95 13.43 15.18
C VAL A 32 24.48 13.25 15.56
N LEU A 33 23.69 14.32 15.50
CA LEU A 33 22.29 14.29 15.93
C LEU A 33 21.41 13.22 15.21
N PRO A 34 21.58 12.92 13.91
CA PRO A 34 20.85 11.83 13.26
C PRO A 34 21.10 10.46 13.91
N TYR A 35 22.36 10.18 14.31
CA TYR A 35 22.69 8.94 15.00
C TYR A 35 22.12 8.90 16.42
N VAL A 36 22.15 10.02 17.14
CA VAL A 36 21.53 10.09 18.47
C VAL A 36 20.02 9.88 18.39
N LYS A 37 19.34 10.47 17.42
CA LYS A 37 17.90 10.22 17.19
C LYS A 37 17.63 8.74 16.93
N ARG A 38 18.48 8.09 16.16
CA ARG A 38 18.41 6.64 15.92
C ARG A 38 18.57 5.86 17.23
N ASP A 39 19.58 6.22 18.02
CA ASP A 39 19.89 5.53 19.27
C ASP A 39 18.81 5.74 20.35
N MET A 40 18.06 6.86 20.30
CA MET A 40 16.89 7.08 21.14
C MET A 40 15.73 6.10 20.82
N LEU A 41 15.71 5.49 19.63
CA LEU A 41 14.73 4.51 19.23
C LEU A 41 15.22 3.05 19.38
N MET A 42 16.44 2.82 19.89
CA MET A 42 16.90 1.47 20.24
C MET A 42 16.16 0.94 21.44
N LEU A 43 15.59 -0.27 21.33
CA LEU A 43 14.89 -0.93 22.44
C LEU A 43 15.81 -1.15 23.65
N GLU A 44 17.09 -1.43 23.42
CA GLU A 44 18.10 -1.66 24.44
C GLU A 44 18.55 -0.37 25.13
N ASN A 45 18.25 0.79 24.57
CA ASN A 45 18.69 2.10 25.06
C ASN A 45 17.51 2.96 25.56
N GLN A 46 16.55 2.35 26.25
CA GLN A 46 15.37 3.04 26.72
C GLN A 46 15.48 3.48 28.16
N ILE A 47 15.21 4.77 28.41
CA ILE A 47 15.06 5.35 29.74
C ILE A 47 13.57 5.43 30.04
N PRO A 48 13.12 5.01 31.24
CA PRO A 48 11.71 5.17 31.62
C PRO A 48 11.25 6.63 31.52
N MET A 49 10.10 6.86 30.87
CA MET A 49 9.56 8.21 30.66
C MET A 49 9.39 8.96 31.98
N LYS A 50 9.00 8.27 33.04
CA LYS A 50 8.89 8.86 34.38
C LYS A 50 10.19 9.53 34.86
N VAL A 51 11.36 8.95 34.55
CA VAL A 51 12.67 9.53 34.90
C VAL A 51 12.89 10.83 34.12
N LEU A 52 12.57 10.83 32.82
CA LEU A 52 12.67 12.05 32.01
C LEU A 52 11.79 13.16 32.53
N HIS A 53 10.53 12.87 32.88
CA HIS A 53 9.62 13.86 33.50
C HIS A 53 10.14 14.40 34.81
N ILE A 54 10.69 13.55 35.69
CA ILE A 54 11.26 14.01 36.98
C ILE A 54 12.45 14.94 36.72
N LEU A 55 13.34 14.58 35.79
CA LEU A 55 14.51 15.40 35.46
C LEU A 55 14.08 16.75 34.86
N THR A 56 13.10 16.77 33.98
CA THR A 56 12.57 18.02 33.42
C THR A 56 11.96 18.91 34.49
N LYS A 57 11.18 18.36 35.43
CA LYS A 57 10.65 19.10 36.58
C LYS A 57 11.72 19.72 37.45
N VAL A 58 12.79 18.98 37.69
CA VAL A 58 13.92 19.52 38.49
C VAL A 58 14.62 20.64 37.73
N GLU A 59 14.74 20.53 36.40
CA GLU A 59 15.40 21.53 35.55
C GLU A 59 14.60 22.81 35.46
N THR A 60 13.26 22.69 35.24
CA THR A 60 12.37 23.84 35.04
C THR A 60 11.88 24.49 36.33
N GLY A 61 11.97 23.77 37.46
CA GLY A 61 11.43 24.21 38.73
C GLY A 61 9.91 24.27 38.78
N ALA A 62 9.22 23.66 37.81
CA ALA A 62 7.77 23.67 37.69
C ALA A 62 7.14 22.63 38.63
N ASP A 63 6.15 23.04 39.43
CA ASP A 63 5.43 22.15 40.36
C ASP A 63 4.50 21.17 39.62
N GLU A 64 3.93 21.59 38.50
CA GLU A 64 3.13 20.75 37.60
C GLU A 64 3.48 21.03 36.14
N GLU A 65 4.48 20.33 35.63
CA GLU A 65 4.70 20.30 34.21
C GLU A 65 3.81 19.24 33.59
N ASP A 66 3.07 19.64 32.59
CA ASP A 66 2.18 18.75 31.87
C ASP A 66 3.04 17.70 31.15
N ASP A 67 2.93 16.42 31.54
CA ASP A 67 3.62 15.27 30.91
C ASP A 67 3.55 15.34 29.36
N TYR A 68 2.61 16.09 28.85
CA TYR A 68 2.32 16.36 27.47
C TYR A 68 3.39 17.25 26.77
N GLU A 69 3.94 18.28 27.43
CA GLU A 69 4.90 19.19 26.80
C GLU A 69 6.20 18.47 26.43
N LEU A 70 6.76 17.67 27.34
CA LEU A 70 7.91 16.85 27.06
C LEU A 70 7.67 15.84 25.93
N ASN A 71 6.51 15.14 25.97
CA ASN A 71 6.12 14.20 24.91
C ASN A 71 6.06 14.88 23.54
N THR A 72 5.49 16.08 23.49
CA THR A 72 5.37 16.87 22.25
C THR A 72 6.75 17.26 21.72
N LYS A 73 7.64 17.74 22.58
CA LYS A 73 9.04 18.06 22.21
C LYS A 73 9.79 16.84 21.66
N ILE A 74 9.65 15.68 22.30
CA ILE A 74 10.27 14.42 21.86
C ILE A 74 9.72 14.02 20.48
N ILE A 75 8.41 14.04 20.26
CA ILE A 75 7.82 13.67 18.96
C ILE A 75 8.22 14.67 17.88
N LYS A 76 8.24 15.97 18.16
CA LYS A 76 8.71 17.00 17.23
C LYS A 76 10.15 16.75 16.78
N LEU A 77 11.00 16.28 17.70
CA LEU A 77 12.38 15.93 17.41
C LEU A 77 12.50 14.67 16.52
N LEU A 78 11.74 13.62 16.83
CA LEU A 78 11.89 12.29 16.20
C LEU A 78 11.02 12.11 14.96
N ASN A 79 9.81 12.71 14.95
CA ASN A 79 8.83 12.60 13.84
C ASN A 79 8.27 13.98 13.48
N PRO A 80 9.10 14.88 12.91
CA PRO A 80 8.66 16.24 12.57
C PRO A 80 7.48 16.26 11.60
N ILE A 81 7.37 15.26 10.71
CA ILE A 81 6.29 15.16 9.73
C ILE A 81 4.92 14.94 10.41
N PHE A 82 4.90 14.23 11.53
CA PHE A 82 3.67 14.04 12.31
C PHE A 82 3.15 15.38 12.84
N MET A 83 4.03 16.30 13.20
CA MET A 83 3.70 17.59 13.81
C MET A 83 3.24 18.66 12.81
N GLU A 84 3.31 18.40 11.50
CA GLU A 84 2.79 19.34 10.48
C GLU A 84 1.26 19.43 10.49
N ASP A 85 0.58 18.47 11.12
CA ASP A 85 -0.87 18.47 11.26
C ASP A 85 -1.30 19.15 12.57
N THR A 86 -2.18 20.16 12.48
CA THR A 86 -2.65 20.99 13.62
C THR A 86 -3.35 20.14 14.71
N SER A 87 -3.90 18.98 14.34
CA SER A 87 -4.56 18.06 15.28
C SER A 87 -3.58 17.16 16.04
N SER A 88 -2.31 17.16 15.69
CA SER A 88 -1.30 16.25 16.26
C SER A 88 -1.08 16.49 17.75
N ASN A 89 -1.14 17.75 18.19
CA ASN A 89 -0.97 18.11 19.59
C ASN A 89 -2.07 17.52 20.48
N GLU A 90 -3.34 17.56 20.04
CA GLU A 90 -4.45 16.96 20.80
C GLU A 90 -4.33 15.45 20.86
N LYS A 91 -3.91 14.83 19.77
CA LYS A 91 -3.70 13.38 19.68
C LYS A 91 -2.58 12.88 20.61
N ILE A 92 -1.51 13.65 20.80
CA ILE A 92 -0.46 13.30 21.77
C ILE A 92 -1.00 13.32 23.19
N LYS A 93 -1.93 14.23 23.54
CA LYS A 93 -2.63 14.23 24.84
C LYS A 93 -3.40 12.93 25.06
N GLU A 94 -4.04 12.42 24.03
CA GLU A 94 -4.80 11.17 24.08
C GLU A 94 -3.92 9.92 24.18
N SER A 95 -2.61 10.02 23.87
CA SER A 95 -1.68 8.88 23.93
C SER A 95 -1.49 8.31 25.33
N GLY A 96 -1.87 9.07 26.37
CA GLY A 96 -1.77 8.67 27.75
C GLY A 96 -0.33 8.51 28.22
N LYS A 97 -0.15 7.79 29.34
CA LYS A 97 1.18 7.52 29.88
C LYS A 97 1.97 6.61 28.96
N CYS A 98 3.19 7.03 28.62
CA CYS A 98 4.13 6.26 27.84
C CYS A 98 5.21 5.65 28.75
N MET A 99 5.70 4.47 28.38
CA MET A 99 6.72 3.78 29.17
C MET A 99 8.11 4.41 28.96
N HIS A 100 8.45 4.71 27.74
CA HIS A 100 9.72 5.26 27.29
C HIS A 100 9.58 5.91 25.91
N VAL A 101 10.65 6.46 25.37
CA VAL A 101 10.66 7.19 24.09
C VAL A 101 10.19 6.32 22.91
N LEU A 102 10.60 5.06 22.85
CA LEU A 102 10.17 4.15 21.77
C LEU A 102 8.66 3.85 21.82
N ASP A 103 8.07 3.71 23.01
CA ASP A 103 6.62 3.55 23.17
C ASP A 103 5.86 4.81 22.73
N LEU A 104 6.36 5.98 23.13
CA LEU A 104 5.81 7.25 22.67
C LEU A 104 5.87 7.39 21.15
N TYR A 105 7.01 7.04 20.55
CA TYR A 105 7.20 7.07 19.11
C TYR A 105 6.24 6.09 18.40
N ARG A 106 6.13 4.85 18.90
CA ARG A 106 5.16 3.87 18.42
C ARG A 106 3.74 4.42 18.42
N LYS A 107 3.32 4.97 19.56
CA LYS A 107 1.99 5.57 19.69
C LYS A 107 1.77 6.67 18.67
N SER A 108 2.75 7.53 18.41
CA SER A 108 2.64 8.58 17.38
C SER A 108 2.39 8.04 15.97
N LEU A 109 2.83 6.82 15.67
CA LEU A 109 2.61 6.18 14.38
C LEU A 109 1.22 5.53 14.23
N ILE A 110 0.49 5.30 15.33
CA ILE A 110 -0.80 4.60 15.33
C ILE A 110 -1.96 5.40 15.94
N LEU A 111 -1.71 6.63 16.38
CA LEU A 111 -2.66 7.45 17.15
C LEU A 111 -3.92 7.83 16.39
N GLU A 112 -3.83 8.01 15.08
CA GLU A 112 -4.99 8.42 14.29
C GLU A 112 -5.95 7.26 14.08
N GLU A 113 -7.25 7.52 14.33
CA GLU A 113 -8.29 6.54 14.02
C GLU A 113 -8.37 6.27 12.51
N PRO A 114 -8.60 5.01 12.11
CA PRO A 114 -8.71 4.66 10.71
C PRO A 114 -9.81 5.46 10.02
N SER A 115 -9.52 5.99 8.83
CA SER A 115 -10.45 6.79 8.01
C SER A 115 -11.69 6.01 7.56
N TYR A 116 -11.60 4.69 7.56
CA TYR A 116 -12.68 3.78 7.20
C TYR A 116 -13.00 2.90 8.42
N PRO A 117 -14.25 2.93 8.90
CA PRO A 117 -14.65 1.97 9.92
C PRO A 117 -14.39 0.55 9.38
N PRO A 118 -13.93 -0.38 10.22
CA PRO A 118 -13.82 -1.77 9.82
C PRO A 118 -15.17 -2.19 9.21
N PRO A 119 -15.17 -2.96 8.12
CA PRO A 119 -16.42 -3.45 7.55
C PRO A 119 -17.19 -4.15 8.68
N PRO A 120 -18.51 -3.88 8.81
CA PRO A 120 -19.29 -4.50 9.87
C PRO A 120 -19.07 -6.00 9.81
N PRO A 121 -18.90 -6.68 10.95
CA PRO A 121 -18.79 -8.13 10.97
C PRO A 121 -19.98 -8.67 10.17
N THR A 122 -19.70 -9.40 9.10
CA THR A 122 -20.74 -10.03 8.30
C THR A 122 -21.59 -10.84 9.27
N PRO A 123 -22.93 -10.63 9.34
CA PRO A 123 -23.76 -11.38 10.25
C PRO A 123 -23.56 -12.86 9.92
N GLN A 124 -22.92 -13.58 10.81
CA GLN A 124 -22.84 -15.02 10.78
C GLN A 124 -24.28 -15.51 10.96
N LYS A 125 -24.98 -15.75 9.84
CA LYS A 125 -26.19 -16.52 9.90
C LYS A 125 -25.88 -17.90 10.48
N GLY A 126 -26.30 -18.02 11.71
CA GLY A 126 -26.40 -19.20 12.55
C GLY A 126 -25.87 -20.50 11.95
N LYS A 127 -24.74 -20.91 12.46
CA LYS A 127 -24.48 -22.25 12.96
C LYS A 127 -23.14 -22.17 13.67
N GLU A 128 -23.17 -22.41 14.95
CA GLU A 128 -22.03 -22.84 15.75
C GLU A 128 -21.42 -24.10 15.11
N ASN A 129 -20.62 -23.88 14.11
CA ASN A 129 -19.51 -24.76 13.83
C ASN A 129 -18.30 -23.85 13.94
N CYS A 130 -17.55 -23.97 15.03
CA CYS A 130 -16.14 -23.76 15.03
C CYS A 130 -15.58 -24.60 13.88
N LEU A 131 -15.74 -24.13 12.64
CA LEU A 131 -14.93 -24.62 11.56
C LEU A 131 -13.53 -24.13 11.92
N CYS A 132 -12.77 -24.99 12.55
CA CYS A 132 -11.35 -25.05 12.33
C CYS A 132 -11.21 -25.06 10.82
N LEU A 133 -11.04 -23.86 10.19
CA LEU A 133 -10.60 -23.76 8.82
C LEU A 133 -9.34 -24.59 8.78
N GLU A 134 -9.42 -25.71 8.08
CA GLU A 134 -8.33 -26.63 7.93
C GLU A 134 -7.06 -25.86 7.58
N ALA A 135 -5.96 -26.15 8.24
CA ALA A 135 -4.67 -25.47 8.13
C ALA A 135 -4.13 -25.41 6.69
N GLY A 136 -4.79 -26.04 5.73
CA GLY A 136 -4.45 -26.09 4.31
C GLY A 136 -5.04 -24.98 3.43
N GLU A 137 -6.05 -24.20 3.88
CA GLU A 137 -6.63 -23.15 3.04
C GLU A 137 -6.08 -21.75 3.31
N ILE A 138 -5.27 -21.57 4.36
CA ILE A 138 -4.75 -20.26 4.80
C ILE A 138 -3.47 -19.88 4.07
N ASP A 139 -2.81 -20.83 3.45
CA ASP A 139 -1.59 -20.61 2.65
C ASP A 139 -1.86 -20.07 1.24
N GLN A 140 -3.10 -19.66 0.96
CA GLN A 140 -3.48 -19.20 -0.36
C GLN A 140 -3.19 -17.74 -0.58
N ILE A 141 -2.02 -17.53 -1.16
CA ILE A 141 -1.78 -16.56 -2.21
C ILE A 141 -2.00 -15.12 -1.75
N ILE A 142 -1.07 -14.69 -0.96
CA ILE A 142 -0.78 -13.27 -0.87
C ILE A 142 -0.12 -12.91 -2.20
N ARG A 143 -0.72 -11.96 -2.91
CA ARG A 143 -0.30 -11.60 -4.25
C ARG A 143 0.50 -10.32 -4.20
N SER A 144 1.54 -10.21 -5.03
CA SER A 144 2.32 -9.00 -5.17
C SER A 144 1.47 -7.81 -5.66
N ALA A 145 1.98 -6.59 -5.56
CA ALA A 145 1.27 -5.40 -6.03
C ALA A 145 0.91 -5.50 -7.52
N ILE A 146 1.79 -6.10 -8.32
CA ILE A 146 1.54 -6.35 -9.75
C ILE A 146 0.33 -7.27 -9.93
N GLU A 147 0.33 -8.42 -9.27
CA GLU A 147 -0.76 -9.39 -9.38
C GLU A 147 -2.09 -8.83 -8.87
N LEU A 148 -2.06 -8.05 -7.78
CA LEU A 148 -3.24 -7.37 -7.25
C LEU A 148 -3.77 -6.33 -8.24
N GLN A 149 -2.89 -5.58 -8.90
CA GLN A 149 -3.26 -4.61 -9.93
C GLN A 149 -3.87 -5.31 -11.16
N GLU A 150 -3.30 -6.42 -11.61
CA GLU A 150 -3.83 -7.24 -12.69
C GLU A 150 -5.21 -7.81 -12.36
N ALA A 151 -5.43 -8.24 -11.11
CA ALA A 151 -6.74 -8.64 -10.62
C ALA A 151 -7.74 -7.48 -10.50
N GLY A 152 -7.30 -6.24 -10.76
CA GLY A 152 -8.12 -5.02 -10.77
C GLY A 152 -8.24 -4.33 -9.43
N ILE A 153 -7.34 -4.60 -8.49
CA ILE A 153 -7.21 -3.83 -7.25
C ILE A 153 -6.46 -2.53 -7.57
N ARG A 154 -6.94 -1.45 -7.01
CA ARG A 154 -6.33 -0.12 -7.11
C ARG A 154 -5.76 0.28 -5.75
N PHE A 155 -4.54 0.78 -5.75
CA PHE A 155 -3.87 1.29 -4.57
C PHE A 155 -4.18 2.77 -4.39
N LYS A 156 -4.47 3.18 -3.17
CA LYS A 156 -4.69 4.59 -2.82
C LYS A 156 -4.06 4.89 -1.47
N LYS A 157 -3.51 6.10 -1.35
CA LYS A 157 -3.06 6.65 -0.08
C LYS A 157 -4.26 6.83 0.86
N SER A 158 -4.14 6.39 2.14
CA SER A 158 -5.13 6.67 3.17
C SER A 158 -5.14 8.17 3.53
N LYS A 159 -6.19 8.60 4.22
CA LYS A 159 -6.33 10.00 4.64
C LYS A 159 -5.47 10.32 5.84
N THR A 160 -5.27 9.34 6.72
CA THR A 160 -4.46 9.48 7.91
C THR A 160 -3.05 8.98 7.65
N ARG A 161 -2.13 9.34 8.54
CA ARG A 161 -0.74 8.85 8.53
C ARG A 161 -0.55 7.62 9.44
N SER A 162 -1.61 7.21 10.11
CA SER A 162 -1.57 6.08 11.05
C SER A 162 -1.29 4.77 10.33
N LEU A 163 -0.29 4.03 10.80
CA LEU A 163 0.06 2.73 10.21
C LEU A 163 -1.01 1.66 10.41
N LYS A 164 -2.00 1.89 11.29
CA LYS A 164 -3.19 1.02 11.41
C LYS A 164 -4.29 1.36 10.40
N ASP A 165 -4.17 2.49 9.66
CA ASP A 165 -5.18 2.91 8.67
C ASP A 165 -4.96 2.25 7.31
N PHE A 166 -4.99 0.93 7.28
CA PHE A 166 -5.04 0.18 6.05
C PHE A 166 -6.36 -0.57 5.92
N SER A 167 -7.00 -0.48 4.76
CA SER A 167 -8.31 -1.06 4.54
C SER A 167 -8.55 -1.45 3.09
N PHE A 168 -9.41 -2.44 2.87
CA PHE A 168 -9.80 -2.88 1.54
C PHE A 168 -11.30 -2.85 1.35
N ASN A 169 -11.77 -2.10 0.36
CA ASN A 169 -13.17 -2.03 0.02
C ASN A 169 -13.38 -1.89 -1.50
N ARG A 170 -14.30 -2.68 -2.07
CA ARG A 170 -14.74 -2.62 -3.48
C ARG A 170 -13.60 -2.56 -4.51
N GLY A 171 -12.50 -3.26 -4.26
CA GLY A 171 -11.35 -3.30 -5.17
C GLY A 171 -10.40 -2.11 -5.05
N VAL A 172 -10.46 -1.38 -3.96
CA VAL A 172 -9.48 -0.37 -3.60
C VAL A 172 -8.83 -0.77 -2.28
N LEU A 173 -7.51 -0.80 -2.26
CA LEU A 173 -6.69 -0.97 -1.08
C LEU A 173 -6.14 0.41 -0.68
N TRP A 174 -6.53 0.89 0.49
CA TRP A 174 -5.99 2.11 1.09
C TRP A 174 -4.85 1.75 2.01
N LEU A 175 -3.74 2.46 1.91
CA LEU A 175 -2.53 2.29 2.71
C LEU A 175 -2.00 3.65 3.16
N PRO A 176 -1.46 3.77 4.38
CA PRO A 176 -0.82 5.00 4.83
C PRO A 176 0.44 5.30 4.00
N ALA A 177 0.75 6.58 3.88
CA ALA A 177 1.98 6.98 3.22
C ALA A 177 3.19 6.73 4.12
N LEU A 178 4.22 6.13 3.55
CA LEU A 178 5.47 5.81 4.23
C LEU A 178 6.66 6.38 3.45
N LYS A 179 7.53 7.12 4.15
CA LYS A 179 8.82 7.53 3.63
C LYS A 179 9.87 6.52 4.08
N LEU A 180 10.64 6.03 3.12
CA LEU A 180 11.71 5.06 3.35
C LEU A 180 13.07 5.75 3.21
N ASP A 181 13.85 5.72 4.27
CA ASP A 181 15.21 6.22 4.33
C ASP A 181 16.13 5.20 5.04
N ASP A 182 17.41 5.54 5.20
CA ASP A 182 18.41 4.65 5.78
C ASP A 182 18.13 4.25 7.24
N GLY A 183 17.33 5.04 7.97
CA GLY A 183 16.92 4.75 9.34
C GLY A 183 15.68 3.85 9.45
N THR A 184 14.97 3.64 8.37
CA THR A 184 13.64 2.99 8.36
C THR A 184 13.70 1.54 8.83
N GLU A 185 14.65 0.74 8.34
CA GLU A 185 14.81 -0.67 8.73
C GLU A 185 15.04 -0.79 10.24
N TYR A 186 15.98 -0.02 10.73
CA TYR A 186 16.36 -0.01 12.12
C TYR A 186 15.21 0.39 13.05
N MET A 187 14.49 1.44 12.69
CA MET A 187 13.34 1.92 13.44
C MET A 187 12.24 0.83 13.53
N PHE A 188 11.86 0.23 12.42
CA PHE A 188 10.83 -0.79 12.43
C PHE A 188 11.23 -2.07 13.13
N LEU A 189 12.50 -2.51 13.02
CA LEU A 189 12.96 -3.69 13.76
C LEU A 189 12.86 -3.48 15.28
N ASN A 190 13.20 -2.30 15.80
CA ASN A 190 13.04 -1.99 17.22
C ASN A 190 11.58 -1.92 17.65
N LEU A 191 10.70 -1.35 16.82
CA LEU A 191 9.26 -1.30 17.08
C LEU A 191 8.62 -2.70 17.07
N ILE A 192 8.98 -3.54 16.12
CA ILE A 192 8.52 -4.95 16.04
C ILE A 192 9.01 -5.73 17.26
N ALA A 193 10.28 -5.56 17.63
CA ALA A 193 10.85 -6.20 18.84
C ALA A 193 10.11 -5.75 20.10
N PHE A 194 9.78 -4.46 20.21
CA PHE A 194 9.00 -3.93 21.32
C PHE A 194 7.59 -4.54 21.38
N GLU A 195 6.85 -4.59 20.27
CA GLU A 195 5.54 -5.22 20.21
C GLU A 195 5.59 -6.71 20.59
N ARG A 196 6.67 -7.40 20.22
CA ARG A 196 6.84 -8.83 20.50
C ARG A 196 7.14 -9.12 21.98
N ILE A 197 7.91 -8.25 22.64
CA ILE A 197 8.36 -8.47 24.01
C ILE A 197 7.35 -7.93 25.02
N HIS A 198 6.68 -6.83 24.70
CA HIS A 198 5.80 -6.15 25.63
C HIS A 198 4.34 -6.58 25.47
N VAL A 199 3.85 -7.35 26.46
CA VAL A 199 2.47 -7.81 26.50
C VAL A 199 1.54 -6.60 26.64
N GLY A 200 0.60 -6.45 25.69
CA GLY A 200 -0.35 -5.33 25.67
C GLY A 200 0.06 -4.15 24.80
N ALA A 201 1.25 -4.17 24.19
CA ALA A 201 1.61 -3.16 23.20
C ALA A 201 0.75 -3.24 21.91
N GLY A 202 0.12 -4.39 21.65
CA GLY A 202 -0.55 -4.66 20.37
C GLY A 202 0.43 -5.14 19.30
N ASN A 203 -0.03 -5.24 18.04
CA ASN A 203 0.75 -5.74 16.91
C ASN A 203 0.51 -4.92 15.63
N GLU A 204 0.15 -3.65 15.76
CA GLU A 204 -0.27 -2.83 14.63
C GLU A 204 0.87 -2.55 13.66
N ILE A 205 2.08 -2.26 14.19
CA ILE A 205 3.27 -2.03 13.37
C ILE A 205 3.69 -3.33 12.67
N THR A 206 3.73 -4.42 13.44
CA THR A 206 4.04 -5.77 12.94
C THR A 206 3.09 -6.18 11.81
N SER A 207 1.79 -5.96 11.99
CA SER A 207 0.76 -6.26 11.00
C SER A 207 0.91 -5.44 9.73
N PHE A 208 1.24 -4.15 9.86
CA PHE A 208 1.48 -3.28 8.73
C PHE A 208 2.72 -3.70 7.93
N ILE A 209 3.84 -3.96 8.60
CA ILE A 209 5.08 -4.41 7.93
C ILE A 209 4.86 -5.74 7.21
N PHE A 210 4.15 -6.67 7.84
CA PHE A 210 3.80 -7.95 7.20
C PHE A 210 2.91 -7.76 5.97
N LEU A 211 1.95 -6.83 6.01
CA LEU A 211 1.14 -6.51 4.84
C LEU A 211 1.99 -5.93 3.71
N MET A 212 2.93 -5.04 4.05
CA MET A 212 3.81 -4.42 3.06
C MET A 212 4.78 -5.41 2.43
N ASP A 213 5.38 -6.31 3.22
CA ASP A 213 6.20 -7.42 2.72
C ASP A 213 5.43 -8.31 1.75
N THR A 214 4.21 -8.64 2.13
CA THR A 214 3.29 -9.42 1.30
C THR A 214 3.01 -8.78 -0.06
N ILE A 215 2.89 -7.46 -0.12
CA ILE A 215 2.56 -6.71 -1.33
C ILE A 215 3.83 -6.42 -2.14
N ILE A 216 4.97 -6.23 -1.48
CA ILE A 216 6.26 -5.91 -2.10
C ILE A 216 7.12 -7.18 -2.15
N ASP A 217 6.84 -8.05 -3.08
CA ASP A 217 7.63 -9.27 -3.31
C ASP A 217 8.93 -8.97 -4.06
N SER A 218 8.87 -8.04 -5.00
CA SER A 218 9.98 -7.69 -5.88
C SER A 218 10.15 -6.18 -6.08
N ALA A 219 11.30 -5.78 -6.64
CA ALA A 219 11.56 -4.39 -7.01
C ALA A 219 10.53 -3.83 -8.01
N MET A 220 9.84 -4.67 -8.76
CA MET A 220 8.84 -4.24 -9.75
C MET A 220 7.52 -3.80 -9.10
N ASP A 221 7.25 -4.18 -7.86
CA ASP A 221 6.06 -3.81 -7.11
C ASP A 221 6.17 -2.38 -6.55
N VAL A 222 7.39 -1.95 -6.22
CA VAL A 222 7.67 -0.64 -5.60
C VAL A 222 7.15 0.55 -6.43
N PRO A 223 7.36 0.63 -7.76
CA PRO A 223 6.85 1.73 -8.58
C PRO A 223 5.34 1.88 -8.56
N ILE A 224 4.57 0.80 -8.36
CA ILE A 224 3.11 0.83 -8.29
C ILE A 224 2.66 1.61 -7.05
N LEU A 225 3.28 1.32 -5.90
CA LEU A 225 2.99 1.97 -4.64
C LEU A 225 3.51 3.41 -4.62
N SER A 226 4.68 3.66 -5.21
CA SER A 226 5.25 5.00 -5.32
C SER A 226 4.40 5.93 -6.19
N ARG A 227 3.91 5.45 -7.34
CA ARG A 227 2.99 6.22 -8.21
C ARG A 227 1.65 6.52 -7.53
N SER A 228 1.24 5.68 -6.60
CA SER A 228 0.02 5.89 -5.81
C SER A 228 0.24 6.82 -4.61
N GLY A 229 1.45 7.34 -4.40
CA GLY A 229 1.82 8.21 -3.29
C GLY A 229 1.87 7.50 -1.92
N ILE A 230 1.92 6.16 -1.93
CA ILE A 230 1.98 5.34 -0.71
C ILE A 230 3.43 5.22 -0.23
N LEU A 231 4.38 5.00 -1.15
CA LEU A 231 5.80 4.91 -0.83
C LEU A 231 6.55 6.12 -1.38
N ILE A 232 7.36 6.74 -0.51
CA ILE A 232 8.34 7.77 -0.87
C ILE A 232 9.71 7.15 -0.68
N ASN A 233 10.34 6.74 -1.78
CA ASN A 233 11.62 6.05 -1.77
C ASN A 233 12.77 7.06 -1.70
N ALA A 234 13.35 7.28 -0.53
CA ALA A 234 14.57 8.07 -0.34
C ALA A 234 15.87 7.19 -0.34
N LEU A 235 15.75 5.86 -0.43
CA LEU A 235 16.87 4.93 -0.59
C LEU A 235 17.45 4.89 -2.02
N GLY A 236 16.72 5.48 -2.98
CA GLY A 236 17.16 5.62 -4.38
C GLY A 236 17.10 4.34 -5.23
N ASN A 237 16.89 3.17 -4.65
CA ASN A 237 16.86 1.90 -5.39
C ASN A 237 15.70 1.00 -4.94
N ASP A 238 14.83 0.64 -5.87
CA ASP A 238 13.65 -0.19 -5.60
C ASP A 238 14.00 -1.62 -5.15
N LYS A 239 15.16 -2.15 -5.56
CA LYS A 239 15.64 -3.46 -5.06
C LYS A 239 15.99 -3.41 -3.57
N VAL A 240 16.51 -2.27 -3.09
CA VAL A 240 16.81 -2.08 -1.67
C VAL A 240 15.52 -2.02 -0.89
N VAL A 241 14.49 -1.34 -1.40
CA VAL A 241 13.17 -1.28 -0.78
C VAL A 241 12.53 -2.66 -0.64
N ALA A 242 12.51 -3.47 -1.69
CA ALA A 242 11.97 -4.83 -1.64
C ALA A 242 12.76 -5.69 -0.63
N LYS A 243 14.09 -5.64 -0.67
CA LYS A 243 14.94 -6.36 0.29
C LYS A 243 14.66 -5.94 1.73
N LEU A 244 14.44 -4.64 1.96
CA LEU A 244 14.17 -4.09 3.29
C LEU A 244 12.90 -4.71 3.89
N PHE A 245 11.76 -4.72 3.18
CA PHE A 245 10.54 -5.33 3.69
C PHE A 245 10.71 -6.83 3.89
N ASN A 246 11.29 -7.54 2.92
CA ASN A 246 11.52 -8.99 3.01
C ASN A 246 12.52 -9.36 4.14
N SER A 247 13.40 -8.44 4.57
CA SER A 247 14.30 -8.68 5.71
C SER A 247 13.57 -8.49 7.04
N MET A 248 12.73 -7.46 7.14
CA MET A 248 12.00 -7.13 8.37
C MET A 248 10.92 -8.14 8.72
N SER A 249 10.32 -8.80 7.72
CA SER A 249 9.23 -9.77 7.93
C SER A 249 9.71 -11.17 8.31
N LYS A 250 11.00 -11.45 8.21
CA LYS A 250 11.56 -12.76 8.58
C LYS A 250 11.24 -13.09 10.03
N GLU A 251 10.71 -14.31 10.25
CA GLU A 251 10.42 -14.85 11.58
C GLU A 251 9.37 -14.06 12.40
N ILE A 252 8.56 -13.20 11.74
CA ILE A 252 7.47 -12.53 12.42
C ILE A 252 6.30 -13.51 12.60
N PRO A 253 5.94 -13.87 13.84
CA PRO A 253 4.72 -14.62 14.09
C PRO A 253 3.53 -13.70 13.83
N VAL A 254 2.71 -14.04 12.84
CA VAL A 254 1.48 -13.28 12.56
C VAL A 254 0.37 -13.79 13.47
N GLU A 255 -0.17 -12.90 14.29
CA GLU A 255 -1.33 -13.19 15.12
C GLU A 255 -2.58 -13.36 14.22
N ARG A 256 -3.31 -14.46 14.42
CA ARG A 256 -4.52 -14.77 13.65
C ARG A 256 -5.73 -14.04 14.24
N GLY A 257 -6.66 -13.62 13.38
CA GLY A 257 -7.94 -13.03 13.80
C GLY A 257 -7.91 -11.50 13.93
N GLY A 258 -6.78 -10.84 13.65
CA GLY A 258 -6.65 -9.38 13.71
C GLY A 258 -7.21 -8.66 12.47
N HIS A 259 -7.09 -7.34 12.48
CA HIS A 259 -7.48 -6.46 11.36
C HIS A 259 -6.83 -6.86 10.02
N LEU A 260 -5.57 -7.27 10.07
CA LEU A 260 -4.82 -7.76 8.91
C LEU A 260 -5.53 -8.92 8.21
N ASP A 261 -6.02 -9.90 8.96
CA ASP A 261 -6.71 -11.07 8.39
C ASP A 261 -8.03 -10.68 7.70
N ILE A 262 -8.74 -9.69 8.25
CA ILE A 262 -9.97 -9.17 7.64
C ILE A 262 -9.65 -8.57 6.27
N VAL A 263 -8.61 -7.74 6.19
CA VAL A 263 -8.17 -7.11 4.93
C VAL A 263 -7.72 -8.16 3.92
N ARG A 264 -6.86 -9.10 4.34
CA ARG A 264 -6.39 -10.23 3.51
C ARG A 264 -7.54 -11.06 2.94
N ASN A 265 -8.46 -11.48 3.80
CA ASN A 265 -9.61 -12.29 3.41
C ASN A 265 -10.52 -11.56 2.40
N ASN A 266 -10.73 -10.26 2.59
CA ASN A 266 -11.51 -9.45 1.66
C ASN A 266 -10.81 -9.30 0.30
N MET A 267 -9.49 -9.10 0.28
CA MET A 267 -8.68 -9.07 -0.94
C MET A 267 -8.72 -10.42 -1.67
N ASN A 268 -8.49 -11.53 -0.95
CA ASN A 268 -8.53 -12.87 -1.51
C ASN A 268 -9.90 -13.20 -2.10
N ARG A 269 -10.99 -12.89 -1.38
CA ARG A 269 -12.35 -13.06 -1.86
C ARG A 269 -12.63 -12.23 -3.13
N TYR A 270 -12.10 -11.03 -3.21
CA TYR A 270 -12.21 -10.18 -4.39
C TYR A 270 -11.46 -10.77 -5.60
N CYS A 271 -10.24 -11.26 -5.39
CA CYS A 271 -9.42 -11.86 -6.44
C CYS A 271 -9.96 -13.22 -6.93
N LYS A 272 -10.58 -14.03 -6.04
CA LYS A 272 -11.16 -15.34 -6.39
C LYS A 272 -12.38 -15.25 -7.33
N LYS A 273 -12.95 -14.08 -7.61
CA LYS A 273 -14.07 -13.93 -8.54
C LYS A 273 -13.64 -14.32 -9.96
N PRO A 274 -14.32 -15.28 -10.64
CA PRO A 274 -13.87 -15.86 -11.91
C PRO A 274 -13.67 -14.79 -13.01
N TRP A 275 -14.51 -13.76 -13.04
CA TRP A 275 -14.35 -12.62 -13.96
C TRP A 275 -13.01 -11.87 -13.77
N LYS A 276 -12.50 -11.80 -12.54
CA LYS A 276 -11.25 -11.11 -12.23
C LYS A 276 -10.03 -11.91 -12.71
N ASN A 277 -10.06 -13.22 -12.53
CA ASN A 277 -9.02 -14.12 -13.03
C ASN A 277 -8.98 -14.09 -14.58
N TRP A 278 -10.15 -14.07 -15.22
CA TRP A 278 -10.23 -13.95 -16.68
C TRP A 278 -9.68 -12.62 -17.18
N ARG A 279 -9.99 -11.51 -16.50
CA ARG A 279 -9.44 -10.19 -16.82
C ARG A 279 -7.92 -10.14 -16.63
N ALA A 280 -7.38 -10.68 -15.53
CA ALA A 280 -5.95 -10.75 -15.28
C ALA A 280 -5.23 -11.55 -16.38
N SER A 281 -5.79 -12.71 -16.75
CA SER A 281 -5.28 -13.54 -17.85
C SER A 281 -5.32 -12.81 -19.20
N LEU A 282 -6.41 -12.08 -19.49
CA LEU A 282 -6.53 -11.26 -20.70
C LEU A 282 -5.46 -10.16 -20.75
N ILE A 283 -5.28 -9.43 -19.65
CA ILE A 283 -4.28 -8.36 -19.57
C ILE A 283 -2.89 -8.93 -19.76
N HIS A 284 -2.55 -10.01 -19.07
CA HIS A 284 -1.24 -10.64 -19.17
C HIS A 284 -0.95 -11.19 -20.56
N THR A 285 -1.94 -11.83 -21.20
CA THR A 285 -1.77 -12.51 -22.48
C THR A 285 -1.82 -11.56 -23.68
N TYR A 286 -2.77 -10.61 -23.68
CA TYR A 286 -3.04 -9.77 -24.84
C TYR A 286 -2.53 -8.34 -24.74
N PHE A 287 -2.50 -7.74 -23.53
CA PHE A 287 -2.13 -6.33 -23.38
C PHE A 287 -0.64 -6.09 -23.11
N ARG A 288 0.13 -7.14 -22.83
CA ARG A 288 1.57 -7.04 -22.68
C ARG A 288 2.31 -6.89 -24.03
N ASN A 289 1.68 -7.32 -25.12
CA ASN A 289 2.24 -7.21 -26.46
C ASN A 289 1.43 -6.23 -27.31
N PRO A 290 1.99 -5.06 -27.75
CA PRO A 290 1.28 -4.07 -28.56
C PRO A 290 0.67 -4.65 -29.84
N TRP A 291 1.37 -5.61 -30.46
CA TRP A 291 0.89 -6.28 -31.68
C TRP A 291 -0.36 -7.12 -31.46
N ALA A 292 -0.51 -7.70 -30.28
CA ALA A 292 -1.72 -8.46 -29.92
C ALA A 292 -2.95 -7.56 -29.81
N ILE A 293 -2.78 -6.32 -29.32
CA ILE A 293 -3.86 -5.32 -29.27
C ILE A 293 -4.29 -4.93 -30.67
N VAL A 294 -3.34 -4.64 -31.55
CA VAL A 294 -3.62 -4.27 -32.95
C VAL A 294 -4.36 -5.39 -33.68
N SER A 295 -3.93 -6.65 -33.52
CA SER A 295 -4.60 -7.81 -34.14
C SER A 295 -6.02 -8.02 -33.61
N LEU A 296 -6.24 -7.81 -32.29
CA LEU A 296 -7.56 -7.92 -31.70
C LEU A 296 -8.53 -6.84 -32.23
N VAL A 297 -8.07 -5.59 -32.34
CA VAL A 297 -8.86 -4.48 -32.90
C VAL A 297 -9.19 -4.74 -34.36
N ALA A 298 -8.20 -5.20 -35.17
CA ALA A 298 -8.42 -5.57 -36.55
C ALA A 298 -9.46 -6.71 -36.70
N ALA A 299 -9.38 -7.75 -35.85
CA ALA A 299 -10.33 -8.85 -35.85
C ALA A 299 -11.75 -8.39 -35.54
N ILE A 300 -11.94 -7.53 -34.53
CA ILE A 300 -13.24 -6.96 -34.18
C ILE A 300 -13.79 -6.12 -35.33
N PHE A 301 -12.95 -5.32 -35.98
CA PHE A 301 -13.34 -4.51 -37.14
C PHE A 301 -13.79 -5.36 -38.32
N LEU A 302 -13.03 -6.39 -38.66
CA LEU A 302 -13.37 -7.34 -39.73
C LEU A 302 -14.68 -8.08 -39.41
N PHE A 303 -14.88 -8.49 -38.17
CA PHE A 303 -16.11 -9.14 -37.72
C PHE A 303 -17.33 -8.21 -37.89
N ALA A 304 -17.20 -6.95 -37.51
CA ALA A 304 -18.25 -5.95 -37.70
C ALA A 304 -18.58 -5.75 -39.18
N LEU A 305 -17.57 -5.64 -40.06
CA LEU A 305 -17.77 -5.55 -41.50
C LEU A 305 -18.49 -6.78 -42.08
N THR A 306 -18.13 -7.98 -41.62
CA THR A 306 -18.80 -9.23 -42.04
C THR A 306 -20.25 -9.25 -41.65
N ILE A 307 -20.62 -8.79 -40.45
CA ILE A 307 -22.03 -8.67 -40.03
C ILE A 307 -22.77 -7.69 -40.93
N ILE A 308 -22.22 -6.53 -41.22
CA ILE A 308 -22.80 -5.50 -42.07
C ILE A 308 -23.01 -6.09 -43.50
N GLN A 309 -21.99 -6.73 -44.04
CA GLN A 309 -22.06 -7.36 -45.34
C GLN A 309 -23.17 -8.43 -45.41
N THR A 310 -23.24 -9.26 -44.36
CA THR A 310 -24.29 -10.31 -44.29
C THR A 310 -25.68 -9.69 -44.25
N ILE A 311 -25.88 -8.63 -43.45
CA ILE A 311 -27.19 -7.92 -43.39
C ILE A 311 -27.56 -7.35 -44.77
N TYR A 312 -26.63 -6.71 -45.47
CA TYR A 312 -26.89 -6.17 -46.80
C TYR A 312 -27.20 -7.27 -47.84
N THR A 313 -26.48 -8.39 -47.81
CA THR A 313 -26.69 -9.52 -48.69
C THR A 313 -28.07 -10.16 -48.47
N VAL A 314 -28.45 -10.37 -47.21
CA VAL A 314 -29.77 -10.91 -46.84
C VAL A 314 -30.87 -9.94 -47.27
N ARG A 315 -30.69 -8.63 -47.02
CA ARG A 315 -31.69 -7.61 -47.45
C ARG A 315 -31.83 -7.57 -48.96
N GLN A 316 -30.74 -7.66 -49.73
CA GLN A 316 -30.78 -7.70 -51.18
C GLN A 316 -31.50 -8.96 -51.69
N PHE A 317 -31.30 -10.11 -51.07
CA PHE A 317 -31.98 -11.36 -51.39
C PHE A 317 -33.52 -11.24 -51.20
N TYR A 318 -34.00 -10.64 -50.14
CA TYR A 318 -35.41 -10.43 -49.86
C TYR A 318 -36.05 -9.31 -50.71
N GLN A 319 -35.27 -8.34 -51.20
CA GLN A 319 -35.78 -7.26 -52.07
C GLN A 319 -35.87 -7.67 -53.55
N ASN A 320 -35.11 -8.70 -54.01
CA ASN A 320 -35.15 -9.26 -55.36
C ASN A 320 -35.44 -10.77 -55.32
N PRO A 321 -36.68 -11.20 -55.06
CA PRO A 321 -36.96 -12.63 -54.97
C PRO A 321 -37.05 -13.35 -56.34
N ASN A 322 -36.85 -12.66 -57.49
CA ASN A 322 -36.86 -13.29 -58.82
C ASN A 322 -35.75 -12.72 -59.72
N PRO A 323 -34.60 -13.39 -59.90
CA PRO A 323 -33.88 -13.27 -61.13
C PRO A 323 -34.59 -14.12 -62.19
N SER A 324 -35.38 -13.48 -63.07
CA SER A 324 -35.88 -14.13 -64.26
C SER A 324 -34.72 -14.72 -65.02
N PRO A 325 -34.75 -16.01 -65.41
CA PRO A 325 -33.68 -16.57 -66.26
C PRO A 325 -33.74 -15.84 -67.61
N SER A 326 -32.64 -15.17 -67.94
CA SER A 326 -32.43 -14.55 -69.25
C SER A 326 -32.61 -15.63 -70.32
N PRO A 327 -33.48 -15.42 -71.40
CA PRO A 327 -33.62 -16.41 -72.43
C PRO A 327 -32.29 -16.61 -73.14
N THR A 328 -31.80 -17.81 -73.07
CA THR A 328 -30.61 -18.27 -73.81
C THR A 328 -30.92 -18.15 -75.30
N LYS A 329 -30.34 -17.19 -76.02
CA LYS A 329 -30.35 -17.14 -77.46
C LYS A 329 -29.64 -18.40 -77.99
N SER A 330 -30.42 -19.30 -78.64
CA SER A 330 -29.90 -20.45 -79.36
C SER A 330 -29.04 -19.97 -80.50
N PRO A 331 -27.86 -20.57 -80.73
CA PRO A 331 -27.02 -20.24 -81.89
C PRO A 331 -27.71 -20.72 -83.17
N SER A 332 -28.05 -19.76 -84.04
CA SER A 332 -28.51 -20.07 -85.43
C SER A 332 -27.31 -20.57 -86.27
N PHE A 333 -27.41 -21.80 -86.68
CA PHE A 333 -26.44 -22.37 -87.66
C PHE A 333 -26.70 -21.81 -89.04
N PRO A 334 -25.72 -21.43 -89.87
CA PRO A 334 -25.89 -20.99 -91.22
C PRO A 334 -26.22 -22.19 -92.14
N VAL A 335 -27.36 -22.08 -92.82
CA VAL A 335 -27.78 -23.05 -93.87
C VAL A 335 -26.93 -22.80 -95.10
N THR A 336 -26.06 -23.77 -95.49
CA THR A 336 -25.38 -23.78 -96.75
C THR A 336 -26.30 -24.14 -97.89
N PRO A 337 -26.31 -23.41 -99.04
CA PRO A 337 -27.19 -23.77 -100.15
C PRO A 337 -26.51 -24.95 -100.96
N ARG A 338 -27.30 -26.00 -101.16
CA ARG A 338 -27.06 -27.20 -101.97
C ARG A 338 -27.08 -26.84 -103.43
N ARG A 339 -25.98 -26.88 -104.14
CA ARG A 339 -26.02 -26.90 -105.65
C ARG A 339 -26.49 -28.24 -106.16
N ARG A 340 -27.39 -28.22 -107.13
CA ARG A 340 -27.75 -29.34 -108.00
C ARG A 340 -27.30 -29.07 -109.40
N PRO A 341 -27.21 -30.15 -110.19
CA PRO A 341 -26.18 -30.54 -111.13
C PRO A 341 -26.13 -29.77 -112.40
#